data_1569bea0e2381bdf71da2aa052b6a977
#
_entry.id   1569bea0e2381bdf71da2aa052b6a977
#
_cell.length_a   1.000
_cell.length_b   1.000
_cell.length_c   1.000
_cell.angle_alpha   90.00
_cell.angle_beta   90.00
_cell.angle_gamma   90.00
#
_symmetry.space_group_name_H-M   'P 1'
#
loop_
_entity.id
_entity.type
_entity.pdbx_description
1 polymer ?
#
loop_
_entity_poly.entity_id
_entity_poly.type
_entity_poly.pdbx_seq_one_letter_code
_entity_poly.pdbx_strand_id
1 'polypeptide(L)'
;MSIASEIKHLAEVNIFKEAKDKNLFVGRPFSLNYHTATLLVADAWKMKVGGIPQGTFLLAFYENEPDVHEALLLRALEPTKLPTSDDITRSMIEYYKDDLGTTGNSSALDDFTRYEFSFSGLACRVLGTFYRDSDGDTKFGADVENFYSPHHYNVFKPHGRVLELIANYHENQSIAGSSNEVKIGKVRYSSSIRFQQGAEEVPVYVSSEDFLGKRTALFGMTRTGKSNTVKKVIQASVELGKKAKGDLSTAASDTGPDFYEAFDPDRNPKFPIGQLIFDINGEYANANMQDEGTAIFEMYEHDVLRYSVMEKEGFKVMKVNFYKDVHSGFSLVQSRLALETGDYVQSFSAVDMSAPDSSDRSAVIRHERVQAAYMACLFRAGFKPPVGFKVKFSGNGEINKQVSNEGIDPSKGITLEQAGTWFEWVWDNYNDNSFFSKYRTNKGREWADENLQAMLVFLTKKRKPGGTATVSGYQKLRSLVRLHTPTVDKPFVAEIVNNLRAGKIIIVDLSQGDPEIQSLFSERICLSVFGDAMDRFVNAKPNNFIQFYFEEAHNLFPKKDDKDLSLIYNRIAKEGAKLNLGMVYATQEVSS
;
A
#
# COMPACT_ATOMS: atom_id res chain seq x y z
N MET A 1 -15.87 -13.22 -27.28
CA MET A 1 -14.64 -14.02 -27.53
C MET A 1 -13.90 -14.14 -26.22
N SER A 2 -13.27 -15.26 -25.90
CA SER A 2 -12.50 -15.39 -24.67
C SER A 2 -11.21 -14.56 -24.80
N ILE A 3 -10.73 -13.96 -23.71
CA ILE A 3 -9.46 -13.22 -23.65
C ILE A 3 -8.32 -14.08 -24.24
N ALA A 4 -8.31 -15.38 -23.98
CA ALA A 4 -7.35 -16.33 -24.56
C ALA A 4 -7.39 -16.40 -26.10
N SER A 5 -8.53 -16.13 -26.75
CA SER A 5 -8.62 -16.09 -28.22
C SER A 5 -8.14 -14.75 -28.78
N GLU A 6 -8.27 -13.66 -28.05
CA GLU A 6 -7.76 -12.34 -28.44
C GLU A 6 -6.21 -12.31 -28.34
N ILE A 7 -5.64 -12.94 -27.30
CA ILE A 7 -4.20 -13.01 -27.11
C ILE A 7 -3.51 -13.94 -28.12
N LYS A 8 -4.15 -15.04 -28.51
CA LYS A 8 -3.65 -15.89 -29.60
C LYS A 8 -3.46 -15.12 -30.91
N HIS A 9 -4.33 -14.13 -31.18
CA HIS A 9 -4.16 -13.27 -32.36
C HIS A 9 -2.93 -12.38 -32.31
N LEU A 10 -2.39 -12.04 -31.12
CA LEU A 10 -1.19 -11.22 -30.99
C LEU A 10 0.08 -12.00 -31.37
N ALA A 11 0.13 -13.30 -31.10
CA ALA A 11 1.27 -14.15 -31.50
C ALA A 11 1.44 -14.26 -33.03
N GLU A 12 0.35 -14.00 -33.80
CA GLU A 12 0.36 -14.02 -35.26
C GLU A 12 0.73 -12.65 -35.88
N VAL A 13 0.90 -11.58 -35.07
CA VAL A 13 1.21 -10.24 -35.57
C VAL A 13 2.65 -10.16 -36.05
N ASN A 14 2.81 -9.90 -37.33
CA ASN A 14 4.14 -9.65 -37.90
C ASN A 14 4.48 -8.16 -37.82
N ILE A 15 5.10 -7.75 -36.71
CA ILE A 15 5.49 -6.36 -36.45
C ILE A 15 6.37 -5.77 -37.58
N PHE A 16 7.22 -6.57 -38.20
CA PHE A 16 8.15 -6.15 -39.25
C PHE A 16 7.47 -5.89 -40.60
N LYS A 17 6.26 -6.38 -40.80
CA LYS A 17 5.47 -6.18 -42.01
C LYS A 17 4.30 -5.23 -41.78
N GLU A 18 3.51 -5.44 -40.74
CA GLU A 18 2.27 -4.71 -40.49
C GLU A 18 2.51 -3.26 -40.03
N ALA A 19 3.65 -3.00 -39.36
CA ALA A 19 3.99 -1.64 -38.91
C ALA A 19 4.52 -0.73 -40.02
N LYS A 20 4.94 -1.28 -41.18
CA LYS A 20 5.57 -0.50 -42.28
C LYS A 20 4.56 0.08 -43.29
N ASP A 21 3.37 0.45 -42.86
CA ASP A 21 2.43 1.15 -43.72
C ASP A 21 2.91 2.59 -43.99
N LYS A 22 2.98 2.98 -45.27
CA LYS A 22 3.37 4.33 -45.71
C LYS A 22 2.46 5.43 -45.12
N ASN A 23 1.24 5.10 -44.74
CA ASN A 23 0.32 6.04 -44.10
C ASN A 23 0.70 6.32 -42.63
N LEU A 24 1.50 5.46 -42.05
CA LEU A 24 1.96 5.56 -40.65
C LEU A 24 3.37 6.13 -40.52
N PHE A 25 3.98 6.53 -41.62
CA PHE A 25 5.32 7.12 -41.62
C PHE A 25 5.35 8.44 -40.88
N VAL A 26 6.27 8.59 -39.93
CA VAL A 26 6.46 9.75 -39.06
C VAL A 26 7.65 10.61 -39.47
N GLY A 27 8.73 9.97 -39.87
CA GLY A 27 9.97 10.67 -40.18
C GLY A 27 11.21 9.77 -40.12
N ARG A 28 12.39 10.40 -40.05
CA ARG A 28 13.69 9.71 -39.98
C ARG A 28 14.53 10.30 -38.86
N PRO A 29 15.33 9.49 -38.13
CA PRO A 29 16.28 10.06 -37.19
C PRO A 29 17.42 10.74 -37.91
N PHE A 30 17.83 11.87 -37.39
CA PHE A 30 19.09 12.54 -37.79
C PHE A 30 20.16 12.40 -36.68
N SER A 31 19.77 11.98 -35.51
CA SER A 31 20.67 11.63 -34.41
C SER A 31 20.12 10.41 -33.66
N LEU A 32 20.98 9.46 -33.35
CA LEU A 32 20.66 8.22 -32.66
C LEU A 32 21.82 7.84 -31.74
N ASN A 33 21.50 7.49 -30.50
CA ASN A 33 22.39 6.83 -29.56
C ASN A 33 21.62 5.75 -28.78
N TYR A 34 22.24 5.04 -27.85
CA TYR A 34 21.61 3.96 -27.08
C TYR A 34 20.40 4.37 -26.24
N HIS A 35 20.25 5.65 -25.91
CA HIS A 35 19.20 6.14 -25.03
C HIS A 35 18.19 7.05 -25.72
N THR A 36 18.61 7.76 -26.76
CA THR A 36 17.80 8.80 -27.41
C THR A 36 17.89 8.73 -28.93
N ALA A 37 16.79 9.05 -29.58
CA ALA A 37 16.71 9.29 -31.00
C ALA A 37 16.08 10.66 -31.24
N THR A 38 16.64 11.44 -32.16
CA THR A 38 16.04 12.71 -32.58
C THR A 38 15.60 12.58 -34.02
N LEU A 39 14.31 12.78 -34.27
CA LEU A 39 13.66 12.58 -35.55
C LEU A 39 13.44 13.88 -36.26
N LEU A 40 13.64 13.89 -37.56
CA LEU A 40 13.11 14.88 -38.48
C LEU A 40 11.67 14.51 -38.81
N VAL A 41 10.71 15.36 -38.47
CA VAL A 41 9.29 15.16 -38.73
C VAL A 41 8.71 16.37 -39.48
N ALA A 42 7.74 16.14 -40.38
CA ALA A 42 7.04 17.19 -41.10
C ALA A 42 5.58 17.30 -40.65
N ASP A 43 5.00 18.50 -40.73
CA ASP A 43 3.60 18.73 -40.34
C ASP A 43 2.64 17.86 -41.13
N ALA A 44 2.87 17.67 -42.43
CA ALA A 44 2.06 16.79 -43.26
C ALA A 44 2.08 15.33 -42.76
N TRP A 45 3.21 14.83 -42.32
CA TRP A 45 3.33 13.46 -41.76
C TRP A 45 2.64 13.36 -40.42
N LYS A 46 2.81 14.36 -39.52
CA LYS A 46 2.11 14.40 -38.22
C LYS A 46 0.59 14.39 -38.41
N MET A 47 0.08 15.16 -39.35
CA MET A 47 -1.37 15.17 -39.66
C MET A 47 -1.85 13.82 -40.17
N LYS A 48 -1.09 13.20 -41.11
CA LYS A 48 -1.45 11.92 -41.71
C LYS A 48 -1.53 10.78 -40.69
N VAL A 49 -0.64 10.75 -39.70
CA VAL A 49 -0.63 9.73 -38.65
C VAL A 49 -1.58 10.04 -37.47
N GLY A 50 -2.41 11.08 -37.58
CA GLY A 50 -3.32 11.51 -36.50
C GLY A 50 -2.62 12.08 -35.29
N GLY A 51 -1.58 12.93 -35.52
CA GLY A 51 -0.80 13.58 -34.47
C GLY A 51 0.19 12.65 -33.79
N ILE A 52 1.12 13.25 -33.01
CA ILE A 52 2.11 12.53 -32.20
C ILE A 52 2.07 13.11 -30.78
N PRO A 53 1.11 12.73 -29.95
CA PRO A 53 1.09 13.13 -28.54
C PRO A 53 2.33 12.67 -27.80
N GLN A 54 2.67 13.37 -26.71
CA GLN A 54 3.73 12.92 -25.80
C GLN A 54 3.43 11.50 -25.29
N GLY A 55 4.46 10.65 -25.23
CA GLY A 55 4.34 9.27 -24.80
C GLY A 55 3.95 8.28 -25.90
N THR A 56 3.67 8.75 -27.12
CA THR A 56 3.39 7.87 -28.27
C THR A 56 4.53 6.90 -28.52
N PHE A 57 4.23 5.62 -28.68
CA PHE A 57 5.18 4.63 -29.16
C PHE A 57 5.40 4.78 -30.65
N LEU A 58 6.67 4.64 -31.07
CA LEU A 58 7.10 4.67 -32.45
C LEU A 58 8.04 3.49 -32.69
N LEU A 59 8.07 2.99 -33.93
CA LEU A 59 8.95 1.91 -34.35
C LEU A 59 9.89 2.41 -35.45
N ALA A 60 11.20 2.29 -35.23
CA ALA A 60 12.22 2.65 -36.19
C ALA A 60 12.82 1.38 -36.83
N PHE A 61 12.63 1.21 -38.13
CA PHE A 61 13.12 0.10 -38.92
C PHE A 61 14.31 0.52 -39.77
N TYR A 62 15.38 -0.27 -39.75
CA TYR A 62 16.46 -0.13 -40.67
C TYR A 62 16.09 -0.73 -42.03
N GLU A 63 16.34 -0.02 -43.12
CA GLU A 63 15.83 -0.41 -44.46
C GLU A 63 16.91 -0.68 -45.50
N ASN A 64 18.17 -0.47 -45.15
CA ASN A 64 19.27 -0.61 -46.13
C ASN A 64 19.67 -2.07 -46.39
N GLU A 65 19.38 -2.97 -45.43
CA GLU A 65 19.69 -4.40 -45.53
C GLU A 65 18.40 -5.23 -45.30
N PRO A 66 17.97 -6.03 -46.27
CA PRO A 66 16.70 -6.76 -46.20
C PRO A 66 16.65 -7.86 -45.14
N ASP A 67 17.81 -8.35 -44.72
CA ASP A 67 17.94 -9.45 -43.73
C ASP A 67 17.93 -8.95 -42.27
N VAL A 68 17.94 -7.63 -42.06
CA VAL A 68 17.88 -7.03 -40.71
C VAL A 68 16.40 -7.01 -40.24
N HIS A 69 16.07 -7.95 -39.37
CA HIS A 69 14.75 -8.07 -38.76
C HIS A 69 14.75 -7.48 -37.35
N GLU A 70 15.08 -6.17 -37.25
CA GLU A 70 15.11 -5.41 -36.02
C GLU A 70 14.26 -4.15 -36.14
N ALA A 71 13.65 -3.75 -35.02
CA ALA A 71 12.90 -2.52 -34.89
C ALA A 71 13.15 -1.87 -33.52
N LEU A 72 13.73 -0.67 -33.51
CA LEU A 72 13.90 0.07 -32.27
C LEU A 72 12.53 0.58 -31.81
N LEU A 73 12.17 0.30 -30.57
CA LEU A 73 11.00 0.86 -29.92
C LEU A 73 11.37 2.21 -29.32
N LEU A 74 10.71 3.26 -29.79
CA LEU A 74 10.90 4.62 -29.35
C LEU A 74 9.66 5.15 -28.63
N ARG A 75 9.86 6.09 -27.73
CA ARG A 75 8.79 6.85 -27.07
C ARG A 75 8.98 8.33 -27.31
N ALA A 76 7.99 8.98 -27.90
CA ALA A 76 7.99 10.42 -28.15
C ALA A 76 8.02 11.20 -26.82
N LEU A 77 8.94 12.15 -26.68
CA LEU A 77 9.09 12.97 -25.48
C LEU A 77 8.59 14.40 -25.74
N GLU A 78 9.34 15.17 -26.53
CA GLU A 78 9.08 16.59 -26.75
C GLU A 78 9.59 17.07 -28.11
N PRO A 79 9.05 18.15 -28.65
CA PRO A 79 9.63 18.85 -29.82
C PRO A 79 11.05 19.35 -29.48
N THR A 80 11.93 19.28 -30.45
CA THR A 80 13.31 19.78 -30.30
C THR A 80 13.77 20.56 -31.53
N LYS A 81 14.86 21.28 -31.38
CA LYS A 81 15.46 22.06 -32.50
C LYS A 81 16.08 21.12 -33.53
N LEU A 82 15.95 21.51 -34.81
CA LEU A 82 16.75 20.94 -35.88
C LEU A 82 18.14 21.55 -35.89
N PRO A 83 19.17 20.90 -36.46
CA PRO A 83 20.48 21.50 -36.67
C PRO A 83 20.43 22.83 -37.47
N THR A 84 19.46 22.93 -38.38
CA THR A 84 19.23 24.14 -39.24
C THR A 84 18.27 25.16 -38.62
N SER A 85 17.79 24.97 -37.39
CA SER A 85 16.77 25.83 -36.78
C SER A 85 17.18 27.30 -36.67
N ASP A 86 18.45 27.56 -36.43
CA ASP A 86 18.94 28.95 -36.33
C ASP A 86 18.98 29.66 -37.71
N ASP A 87 19.29 28.94 -38.78
CA ASP A 87 19.25 29.47 -40.15
C ASP A 87 17.81 29.68 -40.60
N ILE A 88 16.90 28.77 -40.30
CA ILE A 88 15.45 28.92 -40.54
C ILE A 88 14.93 30.14 -39.78
N THR A 89 15.33 30.35 -38.53
CA THR A 89 14.90 31.49 -37.72
C THR A 89 15.42 32.82 -38.34
N ARG A 90 16.64 32.84 -38.85
CA ARG A 90 17.18 34.01 -39.57
C ARG A 90 16.37 34.30 -40.82
N SER A 91 16.13 33.29 -41.65
CA SER A 91 15.32 33.45 -42.87
C SER A 91 13.91 33.95 -42.56
N MET A 92 13.29 33.45 -41.47
CA MET A 92 11.99 33.96 -41.00
C MET A 92 12.05 35.43 -40.62
N ILE A 93 13.07 35.83 -39.86
CA ILE A 93 13.23 37.23 -39.44
C ILE A 93 13.44 38.14 -40.66
N GLU A 94 14.26 37.75 -41.64
CA GLU A 94 14.48 38.49 -42.87
C GLU A 94 13.20 38.63 -43.67
N TYR A 95 12.47 37.54 -43.88
CA TYR A 95 11.19 37.53 -44.57
C TYR A 95 10.17 38.49 -43.94
N TYR A 96 9.97 38.42 -42.61
CA TYR A 96 9.06 39.34 -41.92
C TYR A 96 9.55 40.77 -41.83
N LYS A 97 10.85 41.07 -41.90
CA LYS A 97 11.36 42.42 -42.00
C LYS A 97 10.98 43.08 -43.32
N ASP A 98 11.05 42.35 -44.41
CA ASP A 98 10.66 42.85 -45.73
C ASP A 98 9.13 43.08 -45.81
N ASP A 99 8.34 42.26 -45.16
CA ASP A 99 6.88 42.35 -45.08
C ASP A 99 6.39 43.53 -44.22
N LEU A 100 7.08 43.85 -43.13
CA LEU A 100 6.79 45.02 -42.27
C LEU A 100 7.02 46.36 -43.00
N GLY A 101 7.79 46.36 -44.08
CA GLY A 101 8.03 47.53 -44.93
C GLY A 101 6.95 47.81 -45.98
N THR A 102 6.08 46.85 -46.26
CA THR A 102 5.01 46.98 -47.27
C THR A 102 3.65 47.04 -46.59
N THR A 103 2.96 48.15 -46.71
CA THR A 103 1.64 48.37 -46.12
C THR A 103 0.59 47.33 -46.56
N GLY A 104 0.27 46.41 -45.72
CA GLY A 104 -1.10 45.93 -45.53
C GLY A 104 -1.69 44.94 -46.50
N ASN A 105 -1.04 43.85 -46.85
CA ASN A 105 -1.75 42.61 -47.19
C ASN A 105 -0.93 41.41 -46.71
N SER A 106 -1.56 40.50 -45.95
CA SER A 106 -0.94 39.30 -45.45
C SER A 106 -0.21 38.56 -46.55
N SER A 107 1.11 38.60 -46.55
CA SER A 107 1.92 37.81 -47.44
C SER A 107 1.70 36.33 -47.09
N ALA A 108 1.01 35.61 -47.94
CA ALA A 108 1.04 34.17 -47.90
C ALA A 108 2.48 33.74 -48.20
N LEU A 109 3.14 33.05 -47.26
CA LEU A 109 4.42 32.40 -47.50
C LEU A 109 4.34 31.65 -48.85
N ASP A 110 5.34 31.83 -49.71
CA ASP A 110 5.43 31.01 -50.91
C ASP A 110 5.51 29.52 -50.55
N ASP A 111 5.13 28.65 -51.45
CA ASP A 111 5.02 27.22 -51.16
C ASP A 111 6.36 26.60 -50.76
N PHE A 112 7.48 27.09 -51.27
CA PHE A 112 8.81 26.57 -50.95
C PHE A 112 9.18 26.90 -49.48
N THR A 113 9.07 28.17 -49.11
CA THR A 113 9.31 28.63 -47.72
C THR A 113 8.36 27.98 -46.73
N ARG A 114 7.10 27.76 -47.12
CA ARG A 114 6.13 27.02 -46.29
C ARG A 114 6.56 25.58 -46.06
N TYR A 115 7.09 24.88 -47.08
CA TYR A 115 7.62 23.54 -46.94
C TYR A 115 8.85 23.52 -46.03
N GLU A 116 9.77 24.43 -46.17
CA GLU A 116 10.97 24.51 -45.35
C GLU A 116 10.64 24.71 -43.87
N PHE A 117 9.64 25.55 -43.56
CA PHE A 117 9.19 25.81 -42.19
C PHE A 117 8.32 24.69 -41.60
N SER A 118 7.87 23.72 -42.39
CA SER A 118 7.03 22.63 -41.93
C SER A 118 7.79 21.52 -41.20
N PHE A 119 9.12 21.55 -41.21
CA PHE A 119 9.94 20.55 -40.53
C PHE A 119 10.23 20.94 -39.08
N SER A 120 10.25 19.94 -38.20
CA SER A 120 10.60 20.09 -36.79
C SER A 120 11.34 18.87 -36.26
N GLY A 121 12.07 19.03 -35.19
CA GLY A 121 12.68 17.90 -34.46
C GLY A 121 11.72 17.30 -33.46
N LEU A 122 11.81 16.00 -33.25
CA LEU A 122 11.10 15.28 -32.21
C LEU A 122 12.11 14.43 -31.42
N ALA A 123 12.29 14.76 -30.14
CA ALA A 123 13.10 13.97 -29.24
C ALA A 123 12.33 12.72 -28.79
N CYS A 124 12.97 11.57 -28.86
CA CYS A 124 12.44 10.28 -28.46
C CYS A 124 13.41 9.57 -27.54
N ARG A 125 12.88 8.80 -26.59
CA ARG A 125 13.64 7.85 -25.80
C ARG A 125 13.64 6.49 -26.49
N VAL A 126 14.79 5.84 -26.55
CA VAL A 126 14.92 4.44 -26.99
C VAL A 126 14.55 3.57 -25.81
N LEU A 127 13.60 2.64 -26.00
CA LEU A 127 13.10 1.73 -24.96
C LEU A 127 13.69 0.33 -25.09
N GLY A 128 14.13 -0.07 -26.28
CA GLY A 128 14.68 -1.38 -26.60
C GLY A 128 14.46 -1.75 -28.06
N THR A 129 14.65 -3.03 -28.35
CA THR A 129 14.65 -3.56 -29.73
C THR A 129 13.72 -4.75 -29.84
N PHE A 130 12.78 -4.72 -30.79
CA PHE A 130 12.09 -5.92 -31.27
C PHE A 130 12.97 -6.61 -32.32
N TYR A 131 13.14 -7.91 -32.19
CA TYR A 131 13.93 -8.72 -33.12
C TYR A 131 13.28 -10.10 -33.35
N ARG A 132 13.72 -10.80 -34.37
CA ARG A 132 13.37 -12.20 -34.58
C ARG A 132 14.46 -13.09 -34.02
N ASP A 133 14.07 -14.07 -33.21
CA ASP A 133 14.99 -15.10 -32.73
C ASP A 133 15.25 -16.19 -33.82
N SER A 134 16.08 -17.20 -33.47
CA SER A 134 16.43 -18.32 -34.36
C SER A 134 15.21 -19.16 -34.79
N ASP A 135 14.14 -19.15 -33.99
CA ASP A 135 12.93 -19.92 -34.25
C ASP A 135 11.90 -19.11 -35.07
N GLY A 136 12.23 -17.84 -35.38
CA GLY A 136 11.39 -16.93 -36.13
C GLY A 136 10.38 -16.18 -35.31
N ASP A 137 10.42 -16.32 -33.98
CA ASP A 137 9.52 -15.63 -33.06
C ASP A 137 9.92 -14.18 -32.83
N THR A 138 8.93 -13.31 -32.63
CA THR A 138 9.18 -11.91 -32.27
C THR A 138 9.49 -11.79 -30.79
N LYS A 139 10.71 -11.31 -30.47
CA LYS A 139 11.18 -11.04 -29.12
C LYS A 139 11.44 -9.55 -28.92
N PHE A 140 11.52 -9.13 -27.65
CA PHE A 140 11.87 -7.77 -27.27
C PHE A 140 13.01 -7.79 -26.24
N GLY A 141 14.08 -7.07 -26.54
CA GLY A 141 15.18 -6.75 -25.62
C GLY A 141 15.03 -5.33 -25.11
N ALA A 142 15.21 -5.12 -23.81
CA ALA A 142 15.11 -3.79 -23.18
C ALA A 142 16.36 -2.91 -23.43
N ASP A 143 17.22 -3.29 -24.36
CA ASP A 143 18.44 -2.61 -24.73
C ASP A 143 18.59 -2.54 -26.26
N VAL A 144 19.68 -1.93 -26.69
CA VAL A 144 20.10 -1.85 -28.10
C VAL A 144 21.45 -2.54 -28.21
N GLU A 145 21.46 -3.73 -28.78
CA GLU A 145 22.68 -4.50 -28.97
C GLU A 145 23.54 -3.94 -30.12
N ASN A 146 22.87 -3.42 -31.15
CA ASN A 146 23.54 -2.84 -32.32
C ASN A 146 22.77 -1.61 -32.82
N PHE A 147 23.47 -0.69 -33.49
CA PHE A 147 22.87 0.46 -34.17
C PHE A 147 23.55 0.65 -35.55
N TYR A 148 22.72 1.16 -36.46
CA TYR A 148 23.15 1.51 -37.82
C TYR A 148 23.11 3.02 -38.02
N SER A 149 23.50 3.50 -39.22
CA SER A 149 23.40 4.94 -39.54
C SER A 149 21.97 5.47 -39.36
N PRO A 150 21.78 6.56 -38.60
CA PRO A 150 20.46 7.10 -38.32
C PRO A 150 19.62 7.36 -39.56
N HIS A 151 20.26 7.84 -40.62
CA HIS A 151 19.58 8.28 -41.86
C HIS A 151 18.90 7.14 -42.63
N HIS A 152 19.24 5.91 -42.35
CA HIS A 152 18.65 4.73 -42.99
C HIS A 152 17.49 4.10 -42.23
N TYR A 153 17.13 4.68 -41.09
CA TYR A 153 15.92 4.25 -40.38
C TYR A 153 14.69 5.01 -40.88
N ASN A 154 13.60 4.29 -41.07
CA ASN A 154 12.28 4.86 -41.23
C ASN A 154 11.46 4.62 -39.96
N VAL A 155 10.80 5.67 -39.49
CA VAL A 155 10.02 5.64 -38.24
C VAL A 155 8.54 5.67 -38.54
N PHE A 156 7.80 4.76 -37.92
CA PHE A 156 6.36 4.59 -38.10
C PHE A 156 5.64 4.68 -36.75
N LYS A 157 4.40 5.16 -36.77
CA LYS A 157 3.51 5.18 -35.61
C LYS A 157 2.63 3.92 -35.63
N PRO A 158 2.86 2.95 -34.73
CA PRO A 158 2.05 1.74 -34.67
C PRO A 158 0.59 2.05 -34.28
N HIS A 159 -0.34 1.28 -34.81
CA HIS A 159 -1.76 1.33 -34.46
C HIS A 159 -2.35 -0.10 -34.43
N GLY A 160 -3.63 -0.22 -34.04
CA GLY A 160 -4.35 -1.49 -34.06
C GLY A 160 -3.58 -2.62 -33.37
N ARG A 161 -3.52 -3.78 -34.02
CA ARG A 161 -2.86 -5.00 -33.50
C ARG A 161 -1.37 -4.85 -33.18
N VAL A 162 -0.63 -4.03 -33.95
CA VAL A 162 0.80 -3.78 -33.66
C VAL A 162 0.95 -2.99 -32.36
N LEU A 163 0.12 -1.98 -32.14
CA LEU A 163 0.16 -1.23 -30.88
C LEU A 163 -0.34 -2.08 -29.70
N GLU A 164 -1.30 -2.97 -29.92
CA GLU A 164 -1.77 -3.93 -28.92
C GLU A 164 -0.67 -4.90 -28.53
N LEU A 165 0.11 -5.41 -29.49
CA LEU A 165 1.29 -6.24 -29.21
C LEU A 165 2.31 -5.48 -28.35
N ILE A 166 2.63 -4.22 -28.70
CA ILE A 166 3.61 -3.42 -27.95
C ILE A 166 3.11 -3.16 -26.51
N ALA A 167 1.83 -2.83 -26.35
CA ALA A 167 1.26 -2.48 -25.04
C ALA A 167 1.11 -3.69 -24.10
N ASN A 168 1.00 -4.90 -24.65
CA ASN A 168 0.73 -6.13 -23.91
C ASN A 168 1.85 -7.19 -24.10
N TYR A 169 3.04 -6.79 -24.51
CA TYR A 169 4.15 -7.71 -24.72
C TYR A 169 4.66 -8.29 -23.38
N HIS A 170 4.73 -9.60 -23.31
CA HIS A 170 5.37 -10.36 -22.23
C HIS A 170 6.37 -11.35 -22.79
N GLU A 171 7.51 -11.52 -22.13
CA GLU A 171 8.64 -12.35 -22.58
C GLU A 171 8.26 -13.83 -22.80
N ASN A 172 7.22 -14.31 -22.12
CA ASN A 172 6.76 -15.70 -22.18
C ASN A 172 5.45 -15.88 -22.97
N GLN A 173 5.24 -15.11 -24.01
CA GLN A 173 4.02 -15.23 -24.86
C GLN A 173 3.87 -16.59 -25.58
N SER A 174 4.86 -17.48 -25.55
CA SER A 174 4.70 -18.88 -25.97
C SER A 174 3.68 -19.65 -25.13
N ILE A 175 3.24 -19.12 -24.00
CA ILE A 175 2.10 -19.59 -23.23
C ILE A 175 0.85 -18.75 -23.59
N ALA A 176 0.59 -18.59 -24.87
CA ALA A 176 -0.64 -18.02 -25.36
C ALA A 176 -1.81 -18.89 -24.90
N GLY A 177 -2.58 -18.38 -23.93
CA GLY A 177 -3.74 -19.06 -23.37
C GLY A 177 -3.73 -19.20 -21.86
N SER A 178 -2.80 -18.61 -21.12
CA SER A 178 -2.97 -18.50 -19.68
C SER A 178 -4.18 -17.58 -19.43
N SER A 179 -5.21 -18.14 -18.82
CA SER A 179 -6.47 -17.45 -18.50
C SER A 179 -6.33 -16.36 -17.43
N ASN A 180 -5.11 -15.89 -17.16
CA ASN A 180 -4.74 -15.08 -15.99
C ASN A 180 -4.62 -13.60 -16.27
N GLU A 181 -4.91 -13.18 -17.51
CA GLU A 181 -4.89 -11.79 -17.89
C GLU A 181 -6.22 -11.11 -17.66
N VAL A 182 -6.17 -9.88 -17.17
CA VAL A 182 -7.33 -9.06 -16.88
C VAL A 182 -7.18 -7.72 -17.59
N LYS A 183 -8.22 -7.32 -18.35
CA LYS A 183 -8.27 -6.01 -18.99
C LYS A 183 -8.41 -4.91 -17.96
N ILE A 184 -7.40 -4.01 -17.86
CA ILE A 184 -7.42 -2.87 -16.94
C ILE A 184 -7.86 -1.58 -17.62
N GLY A 185 -7.74 -1.46 -18.94
CA GLY A 185 -8.06 -0.24 -19.65
C GLY A 185 -7.77 -0.32 -21.14
N LYS A 186 -7.48 0.83 -21.73
CA LYS A 186 -7.10 0.99 -23.14
C LYS A 186 -5.99 2.04 -23.28
N VAL A 187 -5.17 1.92 -24.33
CA VAL A 187 -4.13 2.90 -24.64
C VAL A 187 -4.75 4.25 -24.92
N ARG A 188 -4.24 5.29 -24.26
CA ARG A 188 -4.67 6.67 -24.45
C ARG A 188 -3.47 7.61 -24.31
N TYR A 189 -3.14 8.34 -25.35
CA TYR A 189 -2.01 9.27 -25.37
C TYR A 189 -2.37 10.70 -24.96
N SER A 190 -3.61 11.14 -25.19
CA SER A 190 -4.02 12.51 -24.87
C SER A 190 -5.42 12.57 -24.26
N SER A 191 -5.70 13.63 -23.52
CA SER A 191 -7.01 13.84 -22.90
C SER A 191 -8.10 14.17 -23.93
N SER A 192 -7.75 14.90 -24.99
CA SER A 192 -8.71 15.33 -26.00
C SER A 192 -9.13 14.22 -26.97
N ILE A 193 -8.30 13.19 -27.15
CA ILE A 193 -8.48 12.09 -28.15
C ILE A 193 -8.89 12.59 -29.55
N ARG A 194 -8.70 13.89 -29.84
CA ARG A 194 -9.19 14.56 -31.04
C ARG A 194 -8.73 13.90 -32.34
N PHE A 195 -7.47 13.43 -32.37
CA PHE A 195 -6.89 12.75 -33.53
C PHE A 195 -7.03 11.21 -33.47
N GLN A 196 -7.72 10.69 -32.45
CA GLN A 196 -7.98 9.26 -32.27
C GLN A 196 -9.46 8.89 -32.45
N GLN A 197 -10.30 9.86 -32.84
CA GLN A 197 -11.71 9.64 -33.12
C GLN A 197 -11.85 8.67 -34.30
N GLY A 198 -12.52 7.53 -34.06
CA GLY A 198 -12.67 6.46 -35.05
C GLY A 198 -11.49 5.49 -35.16
N ALA A 199 -10.42 5.68 -34.37
CA ALA A 199 -9.35 4.71 -34.27
C ALA A 199 -9.82 3.49 -33.44
N GLU A 200 -9.33 2.30 -33.82
CA GLU A 200 -9.57 1.06 -33.11
C GLU A 200 -9.07 1.15 -31.66
N GLU A 201 -9.90 0.74 -30.69
CA GLU A 201 -9.52 0.72 -29.29
C GLU A 201 -8.47 -0.37 -29.03
N VAL A 202 -7.34 0.00 -28.46
CA VAL A 202 -6.27 -0.92 -28.11
C VAL A 202 -6.36 -1.24 -26.61
N PRO A 203 -6.78 -2.47 -26.24
CA PRO A 203 -6.90 -2.87 -24.85
C PRO A 203 -5.54 -3.06 -24.20
N VAL A 204 -5.49 -2.86 -22.87
CA VAL A 204 -4.31 -3.13 -22.04
C VAL A 204 -4.69 -4.16 -21.00
N TYR A 205 -3.92 -5.22 -20.95
CA TYR A 205 -4.07 -6.34 -20.02
C TYR A 205 -2.94 -6.34 -19.00
N VAL A 206 -3.21 -6.87 -17.81
CA VAL A 206 -2.22 -7.21 -16.79
C VAL A 206 -2.36 -8.67 -16.40
N SER A 207 -1.24 -9.33 -16.20
CA SER A 207 -1.22 -10.70 -15.69
C SER A 207 -1.22 -10.70 -14.16
N SER A 208 -1.71 -11.78 -13.55
CA SER A 208 -1.58 -12.00 -12.12
C SER A 208 -0.13 -11.94 -11.64
N GLU A 209 0.79 -12.40 -12.48
CA GLU A 209 2.22 -12.40 -12.18
C GLU A 209 2.83 -10.99 -12.10
N ASP A 210 2.16 -9.98 -12.66
CA ASP A 210 2.67 -8.61 -12.68
C ASP A 210 2.50 -7.91 -11.32
N PHE A 211 1.49 -8.29 -10.54
CA PHE A 211 1.16 -7.56 -9.31
C PHE A 211 0.90 -8.43 -8.07
N LEU A 212 0.48 -9.71 -8.20
CA LEU A 212 0.24 -10.57 -7.03
C LEU A 212 1.53 -10.88 -6.30
N GLY A 213 1.53 -10.61 -4.99
CA GLY A 213 2.71 -10.79 -4.15
C GLY A 213 3.86 -9.82 -4.46
N LYS A 214 3.64 -8.81 -5.30
CA LYS A 214 4.65 -7.81 -5.69
C LYS A 214 4.31 -6.42 -5.18
N ARG A 215 5.22 -5.48 -5.43
CA ARG A 215 5.05 -4.05 -5.10
C ARG A 215 4.63 -3.31 -6.35
N THR A 216 3.49 -2.65 -6.29
CA THR A 216 2.94 -1.83 -7.36
C THR A 216 2.78 -0.40 -6.87
N ALA A 217 3.41 0.56 -7.53
CA ALA A 217 3.31 1.97 -7.21
C ALA A 217 2.50 2.71 -8.27
N LEU A 218 1.56 3.52 -7.84
CA LEU A 218 0.72 4.37 -8.68
C LEU A 218 1.00 5.84 -8.35
N PHE A 219 1.67 6.51 -9.25
CA PHE A 219 1.99 7.94 -9.12
C PHE A 219 1.04 8.78 -9.98
N GLY A 220 0.59 9.90 -9.45
CA GLY A 220 -0.23 10.84 -10.20
C GLY A 220 -0.85 11.90 -9.29
N MET A 221 -1.18 13.04 -9.89
CA MET A 221 -1.89 14.13 -9.19
C MET A 221 -3.35 13.73 -8.90
N THR A 222 -4.05 14.54 -8.11
CA THR A 222 -5.51 14.43 -7.92
C THR A 222 -6.23 14.44 -9.29
N ARG A 223 -7.31 13.68 -9.40
CA ARG A 223 -8.14 13.56 -10.61
C ARG A 223 -7.43 12.96 -11.84
N THR A 224 -6.31 12.26 -11.67
CA THR A 224 -5.63 11.56 -12.79
C THR A 224 -6.09 10.11 -12.96
N GLY A 225 -7.04 9.63 -12.16
CA GLY A 225 -7.58 8.27 -12.25
C GLY A 225 -6.86 7.23 -11.37
N LYS A 226 -6.01 7.63 -10.41
CA LYS A 226 -5.32 6.70 -9.49
C LYS A 226 -6.30 5.75 -8.79
N SER A 227 -7.31 6.28 -8.09
CA SER A 227 -8.29 5.47 -7.36
C SER A 227 -9.05 4.51 -8.29
N ASN A 228 -9.36 4.93 -9.52
CA ASN A 228 -9.97 4.04 -10.52
C ASN A 228 -9.03 2.90 -10.93
N THR A 229 -7.72 3.19 -11.06
CA THR A 229 -6.73 2.14 -11.36
C THR A 229 -6.59 1.17 -10.19
N VAL A 230 -6.55 1.65 -8.94
CA VAL A 230 -6.58 0.79 -7.74
C VAL A 230 -7.82 -0.10 -7.73
N LYS A 231 -9.02 0.47 -7.99
CA LYS A 231 -10.27 -0.30 -8.11
C LYS A 231 -10.17 -1.41 -9.18
N LYS A 232 -9.54 -1.12 -10.34
CA LYS A 232 -9.32 -2.12 -11.39
C LYS A 232 -8.37 -3.23 -10.96
N VAL A 233 -7.30 -2.93 -10.23
CA VAL A 233 -6.39 -3.94 -9.67
C VAL A 233 -7.09 -4.80 -8.61
N ILE A 234 -7.95 -4.21 -7.77
CA ILE A 234 -8.79 -4.95 -6.82
C ILE A 234 -9.73 -5.89 -7.57
N GLN A 235 -10.44 -5.40 -8.61
CA GLN A 235 -11.32 -6.21 -9.45
C GLN A 235 -10.57 -7.38 -10.11
N ALA A 236 -9.37 -7.10 -10.67
CA ALA A 236 -8.51 -8.12 -11.24
C ALA A 236 -8.15 -9.21 -10.22
N SER A 237 -7.78 -8.80 -9.00
CA SER A 237 -7.47 -9.75 -7.92
C SER A 237 -8.69 -10.59 -7.52
N VAL A 238 -9.90 -10.03 -7.52
CA VAL A 238 -11.14 -10.79 -7.27
C VAL A 238 -11.39 -11.83 -8.37
N GLU A 239 -11.29 -11.42 -9.63
CA GLU A 239 -11.51 -12.32 -10.77
C GLU A 239 -10.51 -13.47 -10.80
N LEU A 240 -9.24 -13.17 -10.49
CA LEU A 240 -8.20 -14.19 -10.38
C LEU A 240 -8.43 -15.10 -9.16
N GLY A 241 -8.83 -14.55 -8.02
CA GLY A 241 -9.15 -15.31 -6.81
C GLY A 241 -10.31 -16.30 -7.01
N LYS A 242 -11.29 -15.98 -7.89
CA LYS A 242 -12.39 -16.90 -8.24
C LYS A 242 -11.94 -18.14 -9.03
N LYS A 243 -10.75 -18.12 -9.63
CA LYS A 243 -10.17 -19.26 -10.34
C LYS A 243 -9.48 -20.26 -9.41
N ALA A 244 -9.25 -19.87 -8.15
CA ALA A 244 -8.66 -20.74 -7.15
C ALA A 244 -9.52 -21.97 -6.90
N LYS A 245 -8.90 -23.14 -6.91
CA LYS A 245 -9.58 -24.44 -6.71
C LYS A 245 -9.43 -24.96 -5.27
N GLY A 246 -8.45 -24.46 -4.52
CA GLY A 246 -8.13 -24.89 -3.17
C GLY A 246 -8.91 -24.11 -2.11
N ASP A 247 -9.14 -24.75 -0.98
CA ASP A 247 -9.65 -24.12 0.24
C ASP A 247 -8.56 -24.19 1.33
N LEU A 248 -8.12 -23.03 1.77
CA LEU A 248 -7.05 -22.91 2.77
C LEU A 248 -7.45 -23.51 4.13
N SER A 249 -8.74 -23.53 4.45
CA SER A 249 -9.25 -24.08 5.71
C SER A 249 -9.12 -25.61 5.76
N THR A 250 -9.31 -26.29 4.65
CA THR A 250 -9.17 -27.75 4.54
C THR A 250 -7.70 -28.18 4.44
N ALA A 251 -6.84 -27.32 3.87
CA ALA A 251 -5.41 -27.56 3.73
C ALA A 251 -4.58 -27.17 4.98
N ALA A 252 -5.20 -26.65 6.03
CA ALA A 252 -4.49 -26.04 7.17
C ALA A 252 -3.54 -26.97 7.94
N SER A 253 -3.74 -28.30 7.85
CA SER A 253 -2.88 -29.31 8.48
C SER A 253 -1.69 -29.73 7.62
N ASP A 254 -1.69 -29.38 6.33
CA ASP A 254 -0.65 -29.79 5.39
C ASP A 254 0.61 -28.94 5.61
N THR A 255 1.76 -29.52 5.34
CA THR A 255 3.04 -28.83 5.45
C THR A 255 4.00 -29.30 4.35
N GLY A 256 4.86 -28.40 3.89
CA GLY A 256 5.88 -28.68 2.88
C GLY A 256 5.99 -27.59 1.81
N PRO A 257 7.09 -27.55 1.04
CA PRO A 257 7.31 -26.53 0.03
C PRO A 257 6.20 -26.44 -1.02
N ASP A 258 5.70 -27.59 -1.47
CA ASP A 258 4.63 -27.65 -2.48
C ASP A 258 3.30 -27.11 -1.97
N PHE A 259 3.04 -27.19 -0.66
CA PHE A 259 1.83 -26.61 -0.04
C PHE A 259 1.96 -25.12 0.19
N TYR A 260 3.18 -24.64 0.44
CA TYR A 260 3.43 -23.21 0.62
C TYR A 260 3.32 -22.41 -0.70
N GLU A 261 3.62 -23.05 -1.84
CA GLU A 261 3.57 -22.38 -3.13
C GLU A 261 2.17 -21.89 -3.46
N ALA A 262 2.04 -20.59 -3.75
CA ALA A 262 0.74 -19.94 -3.89
C ALA A 262 0.12 -20.03 -5.30
N PHE A 263 0.90 -20.41 -6.33
CA PHE A 263 0.42 -20.68 -7.68
C PHE A 263 0.28 -22.18 -7.96
N ASP A 264 -0.67 -22.54 -8.80
CA ASP A 264 -0.77 -23.87 -9.41
C ASP A 264 0.15 -23.96 -10.66
N PRO A 265 0.31 -25.15 -11.27
CA PRO A 265 1.12 -25.30 -12.48
C PRO A 265 0.62 -24.46 -13.67
N ASP A 266 -0.67 -24.12 -13.69
CA ASP A 266 -1.30 -23.29 -14.73
C ASP A 266 -1.16 -21.78 -14.40
N ARG A 267 -0.37 -21.44 -13.39
CA ARG A 267 -0.17 -20.07 -12.90
C ARG A 267 -1.43 -19.37 -12.36
N ASN A 268 -2.47 -20.13 -12.01
CA ASN A 268 -3.58 -19.59 -11.24
C ASN A 268 -3.23 -19.57 -9.74
N PRO A 269 -3.80 -18.66 -8.95
CA PRO A 269 -3.70 -18.74 -7.50
C PRO A 269 -4.28 -20.07 -7.00
N LYS A 270 -3.57 -20.80 -6.16
CA LYS A 270 -4.08 -22.06 -5.57
C LYS A 270 -5.27 -21.81 -4.64
N PHE A 271 -5.24 -20.70 -3.89
CA PHE A 271 -6.22 -20.32 -2.90
C PHE A 271 -6.80 -18.93 -3.19
N PRO A 272 -8.03 -18.63 -2.74
CA PRO A 272 -8.62 -17.30 -2.89
C PRO A 272 -7.73 -16.19 -2.33
N ILE A 273 -7.71 -15.05 -3.01
CA ILE A 273 -6.82 -13.92 -2.69
C ILE A 273 -7.47 -13.04 -1.64
N GLY A 274 -6.81 -12.88 -0.47
CA GLY A 274 -7.21 -11.91 0.53
C GLY A 274 -6.83 -10.49 0.12
N GLN A 275 -7.71 -9.52 0.34
CA GLN A 275 -7.46 -8.13 -0.01
C GLN A 275 -7.70 -7.22 1.18
N LEU A 276 -6.73 -6.39 1.53
CA LEU A 276 -6.77 -5.47 2.66
C LEU A 276 -6.60 -4.04 2.17
N ILE A 277 -7.65 -3.25 2.28
CA ILE A 277 -7.72 -1.87 1.79
C ILE A 277 -7.73 -0.92 2.99
N PHE A 278 -6.75 -0.04 3.09
CA PHE A 278 -6.72 1.08 4.04
C PHE A 278 -7.30 2.32 3.36
N ASP A 279 -8.54 2.64 3.72
CA ASP A 279 -9.34 3.71 3.12
C ASP A 279 -9.28 4.97 3.98
N ILE A 280 -8.37 5.88 3.63
CA ILE A 280 -8.18 7.14 4.35
C ILE A 280 -9.23 8.17 3.96
N ASN A 281 -9.68 8.16 2.70
CA ASN A 281 -10.60 9.15 2.16
C ASN A 281 -12.08 8.69 2.22
N GLY A 282 -12.33 7.41 2.49
CA GLY A 282 -13.68 6.84 2.52
C GLY A 282 -14.26 6.49 1.14
N GLU A 283 -13.42 6.40 0.11
CA GLU A 283 -13.85 6.15 -1.29
C GLU A 283 -14.19 4.69 -1.61
N TYR A 284 -13.70 3.75 -0.81
CA TYR A 284 -13.91 2.30 -1.00
C TYR A 284 -14.98 1.75 -0.05
N ALA A 285 -15.04 2.32 1.15
CA ALA A 285 -15.91 1.85 2.23
C ALA A 285 -17.32 2.44 2.20
N ASN A 286 -17.50 3.61 1.60
CA ASN A 286 -18.77 4.32 1.55
C ASN A 286 -19.29 4.41 0.12
N ALA A 287 -20.62 4.56 -0.02
CA ALA A 287 -21.25 4.75 -1.33
C ALA A 287 -20.72 6.02 -2.02
N ASN A 288 -20.43 5.90 -3.29
CA ASN A 288 -19.99 7.04 -4.08
C ASN A 288 -21.23 7.81 -4.58
N MET A 289 -21.46 9.01 -4.06
CA MET A 289 -22.61 9.83 -4.48
C MET A 289 -22.51 10.35 -5.93
N GLN A 290 -21.33 10.33 -6.55
CA GLN A 290 -21.13 10.79 -7.92
C GLN A 290 -21.28 9.65 -8.96
N ASP A 291 -20.90 8.43 -8.56
CA ASP A 291 -20.92 7.23 -9.41
C ASP A 291 -21.52 6.08 -8.58
N GLU A 292 -22.85 6.04 -8.43
CA GLU A 292 -23.56 5.01 -7.66
C GLU A 292 -23.20 3.59 -8.14
N GLY A 293 -23.04 2.66 -7.21
CA GLY A 293 -22.71 1.25 -7.49
C GLY A 293 -21.25 0.99 -7.87
N THR A 294 -20.35 1.97 -7.80
CA THR A 294 -18.94 1.82 -8.16
C THR A 294 -18.00 1.66 -6.96
N ALA A 295 -18.50 1.77 -5.74
CA ALA A 295 -17.70 1.49 -4.55
C ALA A 295 -17.42 -0.02 -4.43
N ILE A 296 -16.23 -0.39 -3.97
CA ILE A 296 -15.82 -1.81 -3.87
C ILE A 296 -16.80 -2.62 -3.02
N PHE A 297 -17.31 -2.06 -1.93
CA PHE A 297 -18.24 -2.77 -1.07
C PHE A 297 -19.61 -3.00 -1.74
N GLU A 298 -20.06 -2.11 -2.62
CA GLU A 298 -21.31 -2.27 -3.38
C GLU A 298 -21.17 -3.34 -4.47
N MET A 299 -20.00 -3.40 -5.13
CA MET A 299 -19.74 -4.37 -6.19
C MET A 299 -19.55 -5.80 -5.68
N TYR A 300 -19.09 -5.98 -4.44
CA TYR A 300 -18.74 -7.27 -3.86
C TYR A 300 -19.34 -7.47 -2.47
N GLU A 301 -20.58 -7.07 -2.25
CA GLU A 301 -21.28 -7.03 -0.97
C GLU A 301 -21.11 -8.30 -0.11
N HIS A 302 -21.16 -9.48 -0.75
CA HIS A 302 -21.04 -10.77 -0.04
C HIS A 302 -19.61 -11.16 0.34
N ASP A 303 -18.60 -10.52 -0.28
CA ASP A 303 -17.19 -10.82 -0.09
C ASP A 303 -16.44 -9.74 0.66
N VAL A 304 -17.10 -8.60 0.97
CA VAL A 304 -16.52 -7.46 1.65
C VAL A 304 -16.91 -7.42 3.12
N LEU A 305 -15.93 -7.18 3.98
CA LEU A 305 -16.13 -6.84 5.38
C LEU A 305 -15.55 -5.45 5.65
N ARG A 306 -16.37 -4.57 6.20
CA ARG A 306 -15.96 -3.18 6.50
C ARG A 306 -15.70 -3.01 7.99
N TYR A 307 -14.57 -2.40 8.32
CA TYR A 307 -14.16 -2.07 9.68
C TYR A 307 -14.02 -0.57 9.84
N SER A 308 -14.41 -0.02 10.99
CA SER A 308 -14.26 1.40 11.32
C SER A 308 -13.93 1.58 12.80
N VAL A 309 -13.27 2.69 13.14
CA VAL A 309 -13.05 3.11 14.54
C VAL A 309 -14.35 3.58 15.18
N MET A 310 -15.25 4.16 14.38
CA MET A 310 -16.55 4.68 14.82
C MET A 310 -17.67 3.67 14.57
N GLU A 311 -18.72 3.73 15.35
CA GLU A 311 -19.94 2.97 15.08
C GLU A 311 -20.64 3.55 13.86
N LYS A 312 -20.74 2.73 12.80
CA LYS A 312 -21.44 3.02 11.56
C LYS A 312 -22.26 1.80 11.15
N GLU A 313 -23.39 2.03 10.51
CA GLU A 313 -24.24 0.96 9.97
C GLU A 313 -23.47 0.15 8.91
N GLY A 314 -23.50 -1.18 9.03
CA GLY A 314 -22.80 -2.09 8.12
C GLY A 314 -21.29 -2.18 8.36
N PHE A 315 -20.75 -1.59 9.43
CA PHE A 315 -19.33 -1.69 9.78
C PHE A 315 -19.13 -2.44 11.10
N LYS A 316 -18.07 -3.23 11.14
CA LYS A 316 -17.53 -3.80 12.39
C LYS A 316 -16.64 -2.78 13.07
N VAL A 317 -16.79 -2.64 14.38
CA VAL A 317 -16.07 -1.63 15.14
C VAL A 317 -14.69 -2.15 15.57
N MET A 318 -13.64 -1.41 15.28
CA MET A 318 -12.26 -1.70 15.67
C MET A 318 -11.97 -1.18 17.08
N LYS A 319 -12.75 -1.61 18.07
CA LYS A 319 -12.51 -1.30 19.48
C LYS A 319 -11.89 -2.50 20.21
N VAL A 320 -11.16 -2.20 21.27
CA VAL A 320 -10.49 -3.18 22.11
C VAL A 320 -11.13 -3.19 23.47
N ASN A 321 -11.33 -4.36 24.05
CA ASN A 321 -11.71 -4.47 25.45
C ASN A 321 -10.43 -4.42 26.29
N PHE A 322 -10.06 -3.23 26.78
CA PHE A 322 -8.84 -3.00 27.56
C PHE A 322 -8.78 -3.80 28.87
N TYR A 323 -9.91 -4.32 29.35
CA TYR A 323 -9.96 -5.14 30.56
C TYR A 323 -9.79 -6.64 30.28
N LYS A 324 -10.19 -7.11 29.10
CA LYS A 324 -10.06 -8.52 28.70
C LYS A 324 -8.78 -8.80 27.91
N ASP A 325 -8.45 -7.91 26.96
CA ASP A 325 -7.22 -7.96 26.20
C ASP A 325 -6.24 -6.89 26.73
N VAL A 326 -5.72 -7.15 27.95
CA VAL A 326 -4.84 -6.21 28.65
C VAL A 326 -3.59 -5.90 27.86
N HIS A 327 -2.99 -6.92 27.23
CA HIS A 327 -1.76 -6.75 26.45
C HIS A 327 -1.98 -5.83 25.25
N SER A 328 -3.01 -6.09 24.47
CA SER A 328 -3.37 -5.22 23.34
C SER A 328 -3.77 -3.81 23.77
N GLY A 329 -4.56 -3.71 24.84
CA GLY A 329 -4.94 -2.40 25.39
C GLY A 329 -3.74 -1.60 25.87
N PHE A 330 -2.78 -2.24 26.54
CA PHE A 330 -1.56 -1.58 27.02
C PHE A 330 -0.64 -1.18 25.87
N SER A 331 -0.51 -2.00 24.82
CA SER A 331 0.24 -1.62 23.61
C SER A 331 -0.31 -0.35 22.96
N LEU A 332 -1.64 -0.17 22.90
CA LEU A 332 -2.26 1.08 22.43
C LEU A 332 -1.91 2.28 23.33
N VAL A 333 -1.86 2.04 24.66
CA VAL A 333 -1.43 3.08 25.62
C VAL A 333 0.03 3.45 25.40
N GLN A 334 0.92 2.46 25.24
CA GLN A 334 2.35 2.68 25.00
C GLN A 334 2.56 3.49 23.71
N SER A 335 1.90 3.13 22.60
CA SER A 335 2.00 3.85 21.33
C SER A 335 1.55 5.32 21.47
N ARG A 336 0.46 5.57 22.19
CA ARG A 336 -0.04 6.94 22.44
C ARG A 336 0.91 7.78 23.30
N LEU A 337 1.57 7.15 24.26
CA LEU A 337 2.48 7.83 25.19
C LEU A 337 3.93 7.92 24.68
N ALA A 338 4.26 7.29 23.55
CA ALA A 338 5.62 7.19 23.01
C ALA A 338 6.29 8.56 22.76
N LEU A 339 5.52 9.58 22.40
CA LEU A 339 6.00 10.94 22.14
C LEU A 339 6.10 11.80 23.41
N GLU A 340 5.68 11.29 24.55
CA GLU A 340 5.72 12.03 25.82
C GLU A 340 7.09 11.90 26.50
N THR A 341 7.67 13.00 26.94
CA THR A 341 9.06 13.05 27.46
C THR A 341 9.15 13.02 28.99
N GLY A 342 8.03 12.98 29.69
CA GLY A 342 8.04 12.98 31.16
C GLY A 342 8.54 11.67 31.76
N ASP A 343 9.52 11.68 32.67
CA ASP A 343 10.13 10.50 33.30
C ASP A 343 9.09 9.48 33.81
N TYR A 344 8.03 9.97 34.50
CA TYR A 344 6.98 9.09 35.03
C TYR A 344 6.12 8.46 33.94
N VAL A 345 6.01 9.10 32.76
CA VAL A 345 5.29 8.56 31.59
C VAL A 345 6.15 7.48 30.93
N GLN A 346 7.44 7.74 30.79
CA GLN A 346 8.37 6.75 30.24
C GLN A 346 8.45 5.50 31.14
N SER A 347 8.54 5.70 32.47
CA SER A 347 8.51 4.57 33.42
C SER A 347 7.20 3.76 33.29
N PHE A 348 6.05 4.42 33.15
CA PHE A 348 4.78 3.74 32.94
C PHE A 348 4.74 2.99 31.59
N SER A 349 5.24 3.59 30.53
CA SER A 349 5.28 2.98 29.20
C SER A 349 6.28 1.82 29.10
N ALA A 350 7.30 1.80 29.95
CA ALA A 350 8.30 0.73 30.00
C ALA A 350 7.83 -0.52 30.78
N VAL A 351 6.65 -0.47 31.41
CA VAL A 351 6.12 -1.63 32.18
C VAL A 351 5.90 -2.80 31.27
N ASP A 352 6.41 -3.96 31.68
CA ASP A 352 6.18 -5.24 31.00
C ASP A 352 4.88 -5.89 31.49
N MET A 353 3.92 -6.05 30.54
CA MET A 353 2.64 -6.72 30.77
C MET A 353 2.63 -8.17 30.30
N SER A 354 3.77 -8.73 29.90
CA SER A 354 3.88 -10.12 29.51
C SER A 354 3.59 -11.06 30.69
N ALA A 355 2.92 -12.16 30.41
CA ALA A 355 2.64 -13.16 31.42
C ALA A 355 3.96 -13.81 31.89
N PRO A 356 4.26 -13.82 33.22
CA PRO A 356 5.44 -14.48 33.74
C PRO A 356 5.32 -16.00 33.66
N ASP A 357 6.45 -16.69 33.84
CA ASP A 357 6.43 -18.16 34.00
C ASP A 357 5.51 -18.54 35.14
N SER A 358 4.54 -19.42 34.88
CA SER A 358 3.55 -19.90 35.84
C SER A 358 4.17 -20.66 37.02
N SER A 359 5.41 -21.16 36.88
CA SER A 359 6.17 -21.82 37.94
C SER A 359 6.72 -20.85 38.99
N ASP A 360 6.98 -19.56 38.61
CA ASP A 360 7.37 -18.50 39.56
C ASP A 360 6.15 -17.83 40.20
N ARG A 361 5.64 -18.44 41.25
CA ARG A 361 4.49 -17.90 42.00
C ARG A 361 4.70 -16.45 42.47
N SER A 362 5.95 -16.04 42.73
CA SER A 362 6.23 -14.69 43.19
C SER A 362 6.13 -13.68 42.06
N ALA A 363 6.57 -14.03 40.85
CA ALA A 363 6.40 -13.21 39.64
C ALA A 363 4.92 -13.09 39.27
N VAL A 364 4.17 -14.18 39.32
CA VAL A 364 2.71 -14.21 39.08
C VAL A 364 1.97 -13.24 40.02
N ILE A 365 2.26 -13.28 41.33
CA ILE A 365 1.63 -12.36 42.30
C ILE A 365 1.98 -10.89 42.02
N ARG A 366 3.22 -10.57 41.62
CA ARG A 366 3.60 -9.21 41.25
C ARG A 366 2.87 -8.75 40.00
N HIS A 367 2.82 -9.61 38.99
CA HIS A 367 2.14 -9.33 37.74
C HIS A 367 0.64 -9.07 37.93
N GLU A 368 -0.05 -9.89 38.74
CA GLU A 368 -1.47 -9.68 39.10
C GLU A 368 -1.71 -8.30 39.72
N ARG A 369 -0.82 -7.81 40.57
CA ARG A 369 -0.91 -6.48 41.17
C ARG A 369 -0.72 -5.37 40.13
N VAL A 370 0.26 -5.51 39.24
CA VAL A 370 0.53 -4.55 38.16
C VAL A 370 -0.68 -4.45 37.23
N GLN A 371 -1.23 -5.58 36.82
CA GLN A 371 -2.44 -5.61 36.00
C GLN A 371 -3.65 -4.97 36.69
N ALA A 372 -3.86 -5.29 37.97
CA ALA A 372 -4.98 -4.71 38.72
C ALA A 372 -4.82 -3.19 38.91
N ALA A 373 -3.60 -2.70 39.15
CA ALA A 373 -3.33 -1.27 39.22
C ALA A 373 -3.55 -0.57 37.88
N TYR A 374 -3.12 -1.17 36.77
CA TYR A 374 -3.41 -0.70 35.42
C TYR A 374 -4.91 -0.62 35.14
N MET A 375 -5.68 -1.67 35.46
CA MET A 375 -7.13 -1.67 35.28
C MET A 375 -7.82 -0.61 36.13
N ALA A 376 -7.30 -0.33 37.34
CA ALA A 376 -7.80 0.78 38.16
C ALA A 376 -7.45 2.15 37.54
N CYS A 377 -6.30 2.30 36.87
CA CYS A 377 -5.97 3.52 36.10
C CYS A 377 -6.98 3.73 34.95
N LEU A 378 -7.31 2.67 34.20
CA LEU A 378 -8.30 2.73 33.13
C LEU A 378 -9.67 3.18 33.66
N PHE A 379 -10.11 2.60 34.76
CA PHE A 379 -11.39 2.94 35.38
C PHE A 379 -11.44 4.43 35.77
N ARG A 380 -10.41 4.93 36.46
CA ARG A 380 -10.29 6.37 36.82
C ARG A 380 -10.18 7.29 35.59
N ALA A 381 -9.63 6.81 34.48
CA ALA A 381 -9.57 7.53 33.23
C ALA A 381 -10.93 7.60 32.51
N GLY A 382 -11.93 6.77 32.90
CA GLY A 382 -13.27 6.77 32.34
C GLY A 382 -13.57 5.59 31.41
N PHE A 383 -12.73 4.58 31.34
CA PHE A 383 -13.03 3.33 30.62
C PHE A 383 -14.11 2.54 31.36
N LYS A 384 -15.22 2.23 30.70
CA LYS A 384 -16.33 1.46 31.31
C LYS A 384 -15.98 -0.02 31.38
N PRO A 385 -15.92 -0.64 32.56
CA PRO A 385 -15.65 -2.07 32.66
C PRO A 385 -16.84 -2.92 32.15
N PRO A 386 -16.61 -4.18 31.77
CA PRO A 386 -17.70 -5.12 31.54
C PRO A 386 -18.62 -5.25 32.76
N VAL A 387 -19.88 -5.61 32.51
CA VAL A 387 -20.87 -5.76 33.60
C VAL A 387 -20.40 -6.82 34.60
N GLY A 388 -20.39 -6.46 35.89
CA GLY A 388 -19.97 -7.35 36.96
C GLY A 388 -18.47 -7.62 37.04
N PHE A 389 -17.64 -6.85 36.32
CA PHE A 389 -16.20 -7.03 36.32
C PHE A 389 -15.57 -6.78 37.68
N LYS A 390 -14.75 -7.71 38.14
CA LYS A 390 -13.97 -7.61 39.37
C LYS A 390 -12.52 -8.00 39.13
N VAL A 391 -11.61 -7.35 39.84
CA VAL A 391 -10.17 -7.69 39.82
C VAL A 391 -9.82 -8.53 41.05
N LYS A 392 -8.91 -9.46 40.84
CA LYS A 392 -8.42 -10.33 41.91
C LYS A 392 -6.90 -10.30 41.91
N PHE A 393 -6.32 -10.09 43.07
CA PHE A 393 -4.86 -10.15 43.26
C PHE A 393 -4.52 -10.45 44.71
N SER A 394 -3.28 -10.88 44.97
CA SER A 394 -2.84 -11.17 46.32
C SER A 394 -2.54 -9.91 47.09
N GLY A 395 -3.37 -9.56 48.07
CA GLY A 395 -3.17 -8.51 49.05
C GLY A 395 -2.37 -8.98 50.27
N ASN A 396 -2.47 -8.25 51.38
CA ASN A 396 -1.94 -8.62 52.68
C ASN A 396 -3.02 -8.37 53.74
N GLY A 397 -3.19 -9.29 54.67
CA GLY A 397 -4.23 -9.26 55.69
C GLY A 397 -4.16 -8.05 56.64
N GLU A 398 -2.97 -7.52 56.94
CA GLU A 398 -2.78 -6.31 57.76
C GLU A 398 -3.22 -5.07 56.97
N ILE A 399 -2.78 -4.95 55.71
CA ILE A 399 -3.16 -3.86 54.79
C ILE A 399 -4.67 -3.88 54.55
N ASN A 400 -5.22 -5.05 54.23
CA ASN A 400 -6.65 -5.22 53.91
C ASN A 400 -7.58 -4.68 55.01
N LYS A 401 -7.16 -4.82 56.29
CA LYS A 401 -7.91 -4.30 57.43
C LYS A 401 -7.75 -2.78 57.64
N GLN A 402 -6.64 -2.23 57.20
CA GLN A 402 -6.31 -0.79 57.41
C GLN A 402 -6.89 0.12 56.31
N VAL A 403 -7.16 -0.43 55.14
CA VAL A 403 -7.63 0.33 53.97
C VAL A 403 -9.04 0.94 54.16
N SER A 404 -9.92 0.21 54.87
CA SER A 404 -11.25 0.72 55.21
C SER A 404 -11.77 0.05 56.50
N ASN A 405 -12.71 0.68 57.16
CA ASN A 405 -13.34 0.16 58.39
C ASN A 405 -14.03 -1.21 58.20
N GLU A 406 -14.50 -1.50 56.98
CA GLU A 406 -15.13 -2.77 56.62
C GLU A 406 -14.14 -3.81 56.10
N GLY A 407 -12.88 -3.39 55.85
CA GLY A 407 -11.83 -4.19 55.18
C GLY A 407 -12.12 -4.39 53.70
N ILE A 408 -11.04 -4.35 52.90
CA ILE A 408 -11.08 -4.66 51.46
C ILE A 408 -10.10 -5.81 51.21
N ASP A 409 -10.61 -6.95 50.80
CA ASP A 409 -9.80 -8.15 50.54
C ASP A 409 -9.70 -8.44 49.02
N PRO A 410 -8.62 -8.01 48.35
CA PRO A 410 -8.44 -8.24 46.91
C PRO A 410 -8.43 -9.70 46.49
N SER A 411 -8.10 -10.64 47.42
CA SER A 411 -8.07 -12.08 47.11
C SER A 411 -9.45 -12.67 46.83
N LYS A 412 -10.50 -12.02 47.30
CA LYS A 412 -11.91 -12.43 47.09
C LYS A 412 -12.53 -11.84 45.81
N GLY A 413 -11.80 -10.95 45.11
CA GLY A 413 -12.31 -10.22 43.97
C GLY A 413 -13.08 -8.95 44.38
N ILE A 414 -12.53 -7.80 44.03
CA ILE A 414 -13.02 -6.49 44.40
C ILE A 414 -13.37 -5.66 43.15
N THR A 415 -14.19 -4.61 43.32
CA THR A 415 -14.48 -3.69 42.23
C THR A 415 -13.25 -2.84 41.88
N LEU A 416 -13.23 -2.25 40.69
CA LEU A 416 -12.13 -1.37 40.26
C LEU A 416 -12.03 -0.10 41.13
N GLU A 417 -13.15 0.37 41.65
CA GLU A 417 -13.18 1.49 42.59
C GLU A 417 -12.48 1.10 43.89
N GLN A 418 -12.86 -0.06 44.47
CA GLN A 418 -12.22 -0.60 45.67
C GLN A 418 -10.71 -0.86 45.44
N ALA A 419 -10.33 -1.36 44.27
CA ALA A 419 -8.93 -1.56 43.91
C ALA A 419 -8.17 -0.21 43.85
N GLY A 420 -8.78 0.82 43.26
CA GLY A 420 -8.22 2.16 43.25
C GLY A 420 -7.99 2.70 44.65
N THR A 421 -8.97 2.56 45.55
CA THR A 421 -8.86 2.98 46.96
C THR A 421 -7.78 2.19 47.70
N TRP A 422 -7.71 0.88 47.46
CA TRP A 422 -6.71 0.02 48.09
C TRP A 422 -5.28 0.39 47.69
N PHE A 423 -5.02 0.58 46.41
CA PHE A 423 -3.71 0.99 45.90
C PHE A 423 -3.34 2.43 46.29
N GLU A 424 -4.32 3.34 46.38
CA GLU A 424 -4.08 4.71 46.85
C GLU A 424 -3.63 4.73 48.31
N TRP A 425 -4.33 3.94 49.16
CA TRP A 425 -3.91 3.80 50.55
C TRP A 425 -2.49 3.22 50.65
N VAL A 426 -2.17 2.19 49.87
CA VAL A 426 -0.81 1.60 49.81
C VAL A 426 0.22 2.68 49.45
N TRP A 427 -0.03 3.48 48.42
CA TRP A 427 0.92 4.51 47.99
C TRP A 427 1.10 5.61 49.02
N ASP A 428 0.04 6.02 49.66
CA ASP A 428 0.06 7.06 50.67
C ASP A 428 0.82 6.64 51.95
N ASN A 429 0.73 5.35 52.32
CA ASN A 429 1.36 4.83 53.54
C ASN A 429 2.63 4.02 53.30
N TYR A 430 3.14 3.99 52.06
CA TYR A 430 4.23 3.09 51.67
C TYR A 430 5.53 3.30 52.48
N ASN A 431 5.87 4.54 52.82
CA ASN A 431 7.10 4.86 53.56
C ASN A 431 6.92 4.74 55.10
N ASP A 432 5.72 5.03 55.60
CA ASP A 432 5.49 5.19 57.04
C ASP A 432 4.95 3.91 57.70
N ASN A 433 4.35 2.98 56.89
CA ASN A 433 3.75 1.79 57.46
C ASN A 433 4.82 0.71 57.75
N SER A 434 4.77 0.16 58.96
CA SER A 434 5.71 -0.84 59.47
C SER A 434 5.73 -2.15 58.64
N PHE A 435 4.66 -2.50 57.95
CA PHE A 435 4.61 -3.66 57.07
C PHE A 435 5.64 -3.54 55.92
N PHE A 436 5.66 -2.44 55.22
CA PHE A 436 6.57 -2.25 54.07
C PHE A 436 8.02 -2.22 54.49
N SER A 437 8.33 -1.56 55.61
CA SER A 437 9.68 -1.53 56.14
C SER A 437 10.17 -2.94 56.62
N LYS A 438 9.30 -3.68 57.30
CA LYS A 438 9.58 -5.10 57.67
C LYS A 438 9.74 -6.00 56.44
N TYR A 439 8.91 -5.81 55.41
CA TYR A 439 9.02 -6.56 54.18
C TYR A 439 10.35 -6.35 53.47
N ARG A 440 10.77 -5.09 53.38
CA ARG A 440 12.08 -4.68 52.81
C ARG A 440 13.24 -5.33 53.54
N THR A 441 13.21 -5.28 54.87
CA THR A 441 14.23 -5.90 55.71
C THR A 441 14.25 -7.41 55.56
N ASN A 442 13.11 -8.07 55.58
CA ASN A 442 13.02 -9.55 55.60
C ASN A 442 13.26 -10.17 54.22
N LYS A 443 12.89 -9.51 53.13
CA LYS A 443 12.96 -10.03 51.77
C LYS A 443 14.09 -9.43 50.91
N GLY A 444 14.79 -8.41 51.40
CA GLY A 444 15.88 -7.73 50.70
C GLY A 444 15.44 -7.02 49.43
N ARG A 445 14.14 -6.74 49.27
CA ARG A 445 13.55 -6.09 48.09
C ARG A 445 12.29 -5.30 48.43
N GLU A 446 11.96 -4.37 47.56
CA GLU A 446 10.73 -3.57 47.67
C GLU A 446 9.49 -4.47 47.48
N TRP A 447 8.40 -4.16 48.20
CA TRP A 447 7.12 -4.81 48.03
C TRP A 447 6.47 -4.40 46.71
N ALA A 448 6.53 -3.11 46.37
CA ALA A 448 6.20 -2.58 45.06
C ALA A 448 7.49 -2.49 44.23
N ASP A 449 7.62 -3.33 43.24
CA ASP A 449 8.70 -3.24 42.26
C ASP A 449 8.53 -2.02 41.33
N GLU A 450 9.48 -1.76 40.47
CA GLU A 450 9.49 -0.60 39.58
C GLU A 450 8.23 -0.55 38.71
N ASN A 451 7.74 -1.70 38.21
CA ASN A 451 6.53 -1.78 37.42
C ASN A 451 5.30 -1.34 38.21
N LEU A 452 5.13 -1.86 39.42
CA LEU A 452 4.01 -1.49 40.28
C LEU A 452 4.09 -0.04 40.72
N GLN A 453 5.30 0.47 41.05
CA GLN A 453 5.48 1.88 41.41
C GLN A 453 5.07 2.82 40.27
N ALA A 454 5.47 2.50 39.01
CA ALA A 454 5.06 3.26 37.84
C ALA A 454 3.53 3.33 37.68
N MET A 455 2.85 2.18 37.90
CA MET A 455 1.38 2.14 37.89
C MET A 455 0.76 2.96 39.02
N LEU A 456 1.33 2.91 40.22
CA LEU A 456 0.83 3.67 41.38
C LEU A 456 0.98 5.18 41.19
N VAL A 457 2.06 5.66 40.58
CA VAL A 457 2.22 7.07 40.22
C VAL A 457 1.11 7.52 39.26
N PHE A 458 0.81 6.70 38.24
CA PHE A 458 -0.29 7.00 37.30
C PHE A 458 -1.66 6.97 37.95
N LEU A 459 -1.92 5.98 38.79
CA LEU A 459 -3.21 5.79 39.46
C LEU A 459 -3.51 6.89 40.48
N THR A 460 -2.53 7.22 41.33
CA THR A 460 -2.71 8.18 42.43
C THR A 460 -2.45 9.61 42.03
N LYS A 461 -1.75 9.83 40.90
CA LYS A 461 -1.22 11.11 40.46
C LYS A 461 -0.18 11.73 41.40
N LYS A 462 0.34 10.99 42.36
CA LYS A 462 1.37 11.41 43.32
C LYS A 462 2.74 10.91 42.87
N ARG A 463 3.68 11.81 42.65
CA ARG A 463 5.04 11.48 42.14
C ARG A 463 5.86 10.59 43.10
N LYS A 464 5.61 10.74 44.38
CA LYS A 464 6.27 9.96 45.45
C LYS A 464 5.26 9.46 46.47
N PRO A 465 5.52 8.35 47.15
CA PRO A 465 4.66 7.82 48.22
C PRO A 465 4.45 8.91 49.33
N GLY A 466 3.18 9.12 49.70
CA GLY A 466 2.81 10.14 50.71
C GLY A 466 3.07 11.59 50.31
N GLY A 467 3.58 11.84 49.09
CA GLY A 467 3.97 13.17 48.66
C GLY A 467 2.80 14.02 48.17
N THR A 468 3.02 15.35 48.12
CA THR A 468 2.05 16.35 47.66
C THR A 468 2.23 16.75 46.18
N ALA A 469 3.40 16.46 45.59
CA ALA A 469 3.68 16.78 44.19
C ALA A 469 2.83 15.90 43.25
N THR A 470 2.02 16.53 42.41
CA THR A 470 1.06 15.88 41.52
C THR A 470 1.56 15.82 40.06
N VAL A 471 1.12 14.79 39.35
CA VAL A 471 1.32 14.59 37.92
C VAL A 471 -0.04 14.36 37.23
N SER A 472 -0.10 14.42 35.91
CA SER A 472 -1.34 14.17 35.17
C SER A 472 -1.85 12.72 35.32
N GLY A 473 -0.93 11.74 35.40
CA GLY A 473 -1.23 10.35 35.63
C GLY A 473 -2.27 9.78 34.66
N TYR A 474 -3.27 9.06 35.19
CA TYR A 474 -4.32 8.40 34.40
C TYR A 474 -5.12 9.36 33.48
N GLN A 475 -5.09 10.66 33.72
CA GLN A 475 -5.78 11.62 32.85
C GLN A 475 -5.21 11.61 31.42
N LYS A 476 -3.96 11.23 31.23
CA LYS A 476 -3.35 11.06 29.90
C LYS A 476 -3.99 9.93 29.08
N LEU A 477 -4.65 8.98 29.73
CA LEU A 477 -5.32 7.86 29.08
C LEU A 477 -6.71 8.22 28.54
N ARG A 478 -7.29 9.37 28.91
CA ARG A 478 -8.68 9.75 28.54
C ARG A 478 -8.91 9.82 27.05
N SER A 479 -7.93 10.21 26.26
CA SER A 479 -8.03 10.26 24.81
C SER A 479 -8.29 8.89 24.16
N LEU A 480 -7.91 7.81 24.85
CA LEU A 480 -8.07 6.44 24.38
C LEU A 480 -9.41 5.80 24.76
N VAL A 481 -10.24 6.44 25.57
CA VAL A 481 -11.55 5.92 25.99
C VAL A 481 -12.43 5.60 24.78
N ARG A 482 -12.34 6.40 23.71
CA ARG A 482 -13.08 6.20 22.46
C ARG A 482 -12.70 4.88 21.73
N LEU A 483 -11.52 4.32 21.99
CA LEU A 483 -11.05 3.05 21.40
C LEU A 483 -11.45 1.84 22.24
N HIS A 484 -12.13 2.05 23.36
CA HIS A 484 -12.55 1.00 24.28
C HIS A 484 -14.01 0.60 24.07
N THR A 485 -14.29 -0.69 24.25
CA THR A 485 -15.65 -1.21 24.38
C THR A 485 -15.68 -2.32 25.43
N PRO A 486 -16.66 -2.34 26.34
CA PRO A 486 -16.79 -3.40 27.35
C PRO A 486 -17.35 -4.71 26.80
N THR A 487 -17.88 -4.74 25.56
CA THR A 487 -18.70 -5.84 25.02
C THR A 487 -17.96 -6.76 24.05
N VAL A 488 -16.83 -6.34 23.47
CA VAL A 488 -16.07 -7.15 22.50
C VAL A 488 -15.14 -8.13 23.22
N ASP A 489 -15.27 -9.41 22.92
CA ASP A 489 -14.50 -10.48 23.54
C ASP A 489 -13.28 -10.95 22.71
N LYS A 490 -13.32 -10.78 21.39
CA LYS A 490 -12.24 -11.23 20.48
C LYS A 490 -11.52 -10.05 19.83
N PRO A 491 -10.18 -10.11 19.71
CA PRO A 491 -9.42 -9.09 18.98
C PRO A 491 -9.88 -9.02 17.52
N PHE A 492 -10.28 -7.85 17.03
CA PHE A 492 -10.69 -7.63 15.64
C PHE A 492 -9.57 -8.00 14.64
N VAL A 493 -8.33 -7.89 15.07
CA VAL A 493 -7.16 -8.16 14.21
C VAL A 493 -7.10 -9.65 13.81
N ALA A 494 -7.36 -10.57 14.76
CA ALA A 494 -7.41 -11.99 14.46
C ALA A 494 -8.55 -12.34 13.50
N GLU A 495 -9.70 -11.66 13.63
CA GLU A 495 -10.82 -11.82 12.72
C GLU A 495 -10.44 -11.32 11.30
N ILE A 496 -9.75 -10.19 11.18
CA ILE A 496 -9.24 -9.67 9.90
C ILE A 496 -8.31 -10.70 9.25
N VAL A 497 -7.32 -11.22 9.96
CA VAL A 497 -6.38 -12.23 9.44
C VAL A 497 -7.13 -13.46 8.93
N ASN A 498 -8.06 -14.00 9.71
CA ASN A 498 -8.84 -15.18 9.32
C ASN A 498 -9.67 -14.94 8.06
N ASN A 499 -10.31 -13.78 7.93
CA ASN A 499 -11.09 -13.43 6.74
C ASN A 499 -10.19 -13.19 5.52
N LEU A 500 -9.01 -12.60 5.67
CA LEU A 500 -8.02 -12.48 4.59
C LEU A 500 -7.54 -13.86 4.12
N ARG A 501 -7.34 -14.81 5.04
CA ARG A 501 -6.99 -16.19 4.70
C ARG A 501 -8.14 -16.93 4.00
N ALA A 502 -9.38 -16.56 4.27
CA ALA A 502 -10.55 -17.05 3.53
C ALA A 502 -10.78 -16.32 2.17
N GLY A 503 -9.87 -15.44 1.76
CA GLY A 503 -9.97 -14.73 0.48
C GLY A 503 -10.97 -13.58 0.46
N LYS A 504 -11.38 -13.07 1.63
CA LYS A 504 -12.31 -11.93 1.71
C LYS A 504 -11.61 -10.59 1.46
N ILE A 505 -12.41 -9.60 1.08
CA ILE A 505 -12.00 -8.21 0.94
C ILE A 505 -12.28 -7.50 2.26
N ILE A 506 -11.24 -6.97 2.88
CA ILE A 506 -11.32 -6.21 4.12
C ILE A 506 -11.09 -4.74 3.81
N ILE A 507 -12.05 -3.89 4.12
CA ILE A 507 -11.91 -2.43 4.02
C ILE A 507 -11.85 -1.85 5.42
N VAL A 508 -10.73 -1.21 5.73
CA VAL A 508 -10.47 -0.51 6.99
C VAL A 508 -10.71 0.98 6.76
N ASP A 509 -11.87 1.47 7.15
CA ASP A 509 -12.23 2.90 7.06
C ASP A 509 -11.52 3.69 8.15
N LEU A 510 -10.52 4.45 7.74
CA LEU A 510 -9.73 5.34 8.58
C LEU A 510 -10.10 6.82 8.39
N SER A 511 -11.10 7.12 7.56
CA SER A 511 -11.48 8.50 7.18
C SER A 511 -11.87 9.40 8.36
N GLN A 512 -12.34 8.82 9.46
CA GLN A 512 -12.75 9.52 10.67
C GLN A 512 -11.66 9.54 11.76
N GLY A 513 -10.50 8.94 11.52
CA GLY A 513 -9.38 8.93 12.46
C GLY A 513 -8.48 10.14 12.29
N ASP A 514 -7.93 10.66 13.41
CA ASP A 514 -6.77 11.52 13.31
C ASP A 514 -5.54 10.72 12.82
N PRO A 515 -4.47 11.37 12.32
CA PRO A 515 -3.30 10.67 11.76
C PRO A 515 -2.65 9.65 12.73
N GLU A 516 -2.66 9.93 14.04
CA GLU A 516 -2.12 9.01 15.04
C GLU A 516 -2.94 7.71 15.12
N ILE A 517 -4.25 7.82 15.04
CA ILE A 517 -5.16 6.66 15.03
C ILE A 517 -5.06 5.89 13.73
N GLN A 518 -4.98 6.59 12.59
CA GLN A 518 -4.80 5.97 11.29
C GLN A 518 -3.52 5.11 11.27
N SER A 519 -2.39 5.68 11.70
CA SER A 519 -1.11 4.97 11.80
C SER A 519 -1.20 3.77 12.77
N LEU A 520 -1.74 3.98 13.97
CA LEU A 520 -1.84 2.96 15.00
C LEU A 520 -2.61 1.71 14.55
N PHE A 521 -3.79 1.89 13.94
CA PHE A 521 -4.60 0.76 13.49
C PHE A 521 -4.01 0.08 12.25
N SER A 522 -3.50 0.86 11.30
CA SER A 522 -2.89 0.29 10.10
C SER A 522 -1.61 -0.49 10.42
N GLU A 523 -0.72 0.04 11.25
CA GLU A 523 0.48 -0.67 11.71
C GLU A 523 0.16 -1.96 12.44
N ARG A 524 -0.81 -1.93 13.36
CA ARG A 524 -1.21 -3.10 14.13
C ARG A 524 -1.78 -4.20 13.25
N ILE A 525 -2.63 -3.87 12.30
CA ILE A 525 -3.18 -4.84 11.34
C ILE A 525 -2.05 -5.40 10.47
N CYS A 526 -1.19 -4.53 9.93
CA CYS A 526 -0.04 -4.92 9.12
C CYS A 526 0.91 -5.87 9.88
N LEU A 527 1.25 -5.55 11.14
CA LEU A 527 2.09 -6.41 12.00
C LEU A 527 1.49 -7.80 12.19
N SER A 528 0.18 -7.88 12.41
CA SER A 528 -0.48 -9.16 12.62
C SER A 528 -0.55 -10.01 11.35
N VAL A 529 -0.89 -9.41 10.21
CA VAL A 529 -0.91 -10.12 8.91
C VAL A 529 0.49 -10.57 8.53
N PHE A 530 1.50 -9.73 8.75
CA PHE A 530 2.90 -10.07 8.48
C PHE A 530 3.39 -11.20 9.40
N GLY A 531 3.05 -11.15 10.69
CA GLY A 531 3.40 -12.18 11.66
C GLY A 531 2.80 -13.55 11.31
N ASP A 532 1.51 -13.58 10.93
CA ASP A 532 0.85 -14.82 10.47
C ASP A 532 1.49 -15.35 9.16
N ALA A 533 1.80 -14.46 8.22
CA ALA A 533 2.47 -14.86 6.97
C ALA A 533 3.89 -15.41 7.22
N MET A 534 4.63 -14.81 8.16
CA MET A 534 5.94 -15.30 8.59
C MET A 534 5.86 -16.66 9.27
N ASP A 535 4.87 -16.89 10.16
CA ASP A 535 4.64 -18.20 10.77
C ASP A 535 4.37 -19.29 9.72
N ARG A 536 3.54 -18.97 8.72
CA ARG A 536 3.27 -19.89 7.61
C ARG A 536 4.51 -20.20 6.79
N PHE A 537 5.32 -19.19 6.52
CA PHE A 537 6.58 -19.35 5.78
C PHE A 537 7.57 -20.24 6.53
N VAL A 538 7.83 -19.95 7.81
CA VAL A 538 8.79 -20.71 8.64
C VAL A 538 8.36 -22.16 8.81
N ASN A 539 7.06 -22.40 8.93
CA ASN A 539 6.50 -23.74 9.14
C ASN A 539 6.05 -24.41 7.83
N ALA A 540 6.35 -23.83 6.67
CA ALA A 540 5.94 -24.34 5.34
C ALA A 540 4.45 -24.72 5.26
N LYS A 541 3.58 -23.93 5.87
CA LYS A 541 2.11 -24.12 5.89
C LYS A 541 1.48 -23.58 4.59
N PRO A 542 0.32 -24.09 4.17
CA PRO A 542 -0.43 -23.55 3.04
C PRO A 542 -0.66 -22.05 3.17
N ASN A 543 -0.46 -21.32 2.09
CA ASN A 543 -0.51 -19.87 2.06
C ASN A 543 -1.27 -19.38 0.83
N ASN A 544 -2.02 -18.28 0.97
CA ASN A 544 -2.64 -17.56 -0.13
C ASN A 544 -1.97 -16.20 -0.32
N PHE A 545 -2.21 -15.57 -1.43
CA PHE A 545 -1.85 -14.18 -1.61
C PHE A 545 -2.71 -13.27 -0.74
N ILE A 546 -2.08 -12.28 -0.10
CA ILE A 546 -2.75 -11.16 0.54
C ILE A 546 -2.21 -9.89 -0.09
N GLN A 547 -3.10 -9.08 -0.70
CA GLN A 547 -2.79 -7.79 -1.31
C GLN A 547 -3.18 -6.67 -0.37
N PHE A 548 -2.21 -5.82 -0.04
CA PHE A 548 -2.42 -4.57 0.68
C PHE A 548 -2.65 -3.44 -0.31
N TYR A 549 -3.60 -2.57 -0.02
CA TYR A 549 -3.86 -1.36 -0.79
C TYR A 549 -3.79 -0.15 0.14
N PHE A 550 -2.86 0.75 -0.15
CA PHE A 550 -2.66 1.99 0.58
C PHE A 550 -2.95 3.16 -0.35
N GLU A 551 -4.06 3.85 -0.10
CA GLU A 551 -4.34 5.11 -0.78
C GLU A 551 -3.74 6.25 0.01
N GLU A 552 -3.26 7.30 -0.70
CA GLU A 552 -2.52 8.42 -0.11
C GLU A 552 -1.42 7.93 0.87
N ALA A 553 -0.61 7.00 0.39
CA ALA A 553 0.39 6.27 1.20
C ALA A 553 1.32 7.19 2.01
N HIS A 554 1.56 8.42 1.53
CA HIS A 554 2.34 9.43 2.24
C HIS A 554 1.74 9.86 3.61
N ASN A 555 0.46 9.57 3.87
CA ASN A 555 -0.17 9.82 5.17
C ASN A 555 0.10 8.71 6.19
N LEU A 556 0.37 7.49 5.73
CA LEU A 556 0.62 6.32 6.58
C LEU A 556 2.10 5.99 6.70
N PHE A 557 2.88 6.28 5.66
CA PHE A 557 4.29 5.93 5.65
C PHE A 557 5.13 7.05 6.27
N PRO A 558 6.04 6.75 7.19
CA PRO A 558 6.88 7.76 7.82
C PRO A 558 7.84 8.38 6.81
N LYS A 559 7.97 9.70 6.86
CA LYS A 559 8.82 10.49 5.94
C LYS A 559 10.34 10.37 6.19
N LYS A 560 10.79 9.63 7.19
CA LYS A 560 12.20 9.50 7.57
C LYS A 560 12.60 8.04 7.72
N ASP A 561 13.73 7.70 7.11
CA ASP A 561 14.46 6.44 7.17
C ASP A 561 13.86 5.24 6.41
N ASP A 562 14.04 5.23 5.07
CA ASP A 562 13.81 4.06 4.20
C ASP A 562 14.58 2.79 4.63
N LYS A 563 15.52 2.91 5.57
CA LYS A 563 16.37 1.81 6.05
C LYS A 563 15.92 1.20 7.36
N ASP A 564 14.98 1.85 8.06
CA ASP A 564 14.50 1.35 9.34
C ASP A 564 13.55 0.16 9.15
N LEU A 565 14.09 -1.04 9.35
CA LEU A 565 13.32 -2.29 9.32
C LEU A 565 12.46 -2.52 10.59
N SER A 566 12.50 -1.63 11.57
CA SER A 566 11.55 -1.66 12.68
C SER A 566 10.15 -1.26 12.23
N LEU A 567 10.05 -0.50 11.13
CA LEU A 567 8.79 -0.07 10.54
C LEU A 567 8.18 -1.19 9.68
N ILE A 568 6.96 -1.58 10.02
CA ILE A 568 6.27 -2.71 9.37
C ILE A 568 6.07 -2.51 7.86
N TYR A 569 5.81 -1.29 7.40
CA TYR A 569 5.63 -1.00 5.98
C TYR A 569 6.91 -1.27 5.17
N ASN A 570 8.08 -0.89 5.71
CA ASN A 570 9.37 -1.19 5.12
C ASN A 570 9.65 -2.69 5.07
N ARG A 571 9.24 -3.43 6.10
CA ARG A 571 9.35 -4.89 6.11
C ARG A 571 8.46 -5.53 5.07
N ILE A 572 7.19 -5.15 4.98
CA ILE A 572 6.27 -5.64 3.94
C ILE A 572 6.83 -5.33 2.55
N ALA A 573 7.33 -4.11 2.34
CA ALA A 573 7.91 -3.72 1.06
C ALA A 573 9.17 -4.54 0.70
N LYS A 574 10.03 -4.89 1.65
CA LYS A 574 11.29 -5.62 1.39
C LYS A 574 11.14 -7.15 1.40
N GLU A 575 10.34 -7.67 2.30
CA GLU A 575 10.23 -9.10 2.59
C GLU A 575 8.89 -9.70 2.11
N GLY A 576 7.87 -8.88 1.84
CA GLY A 576 6.50 -9.33 1.58
C GLY A 576 6.38 -10.31 0.42
N ALA A 577 7.14 -10.12 -0.66
CA ALA A 577 7.09 -11.02 -1.81
C ALA A 577 7.38 -12.49 -1.45
N LYS A 578 8.33 -12.74 -0.53
CA LYS A 578 8.64 -14.09 -0.04
C LYS A 578 7.52 -14.70 0.80
N LEU A 579 6.65 -13.86 1.34
CA LEU A 579 5.55 -14.21 2.22
C LEU A 579 4.20 -14.26 1.48
N ASN A 580 4.19 -14.15 0.16
CA ASN A 580 3.00 -13.99 -0.68
C ASN A 580 2.15 -12.75 -0.30
N LEU A 581 2.81 -11.71 0.21
CA LEU A 581 2.23 -10.43 0.52
C LEU A 581 2.54 -9.44 -0.59
N GLY A 582 1.52 -8.95 -1.28
CA GLY A 582 1.62 -7.90 -2.28
C GLY A 582 1.27 -6.54 -1.70
N MET A 583 1.79 -5.48 -2.28
CA MET A 583 1.57 -4.11 -1.83
C MET A 583 1.31 -3.20 -3.03
N VAL A 584 0.13 -2.62 -3.05
CA VAL A 584 -0.28 -1.60 -4.02
C VAL A 584 -0.42 -0.29 -3.26
N TYR A 585 0.31 0.73 -3.66
CA TYR A 585 0.22 2.03 -3.03
C TYR A 585 0.09 3.16 -4.05
N ALA A 586 -0.80 4.07 -3.75
CA ALA A 586 -1.06 5.26 -4.55
C ALA A 586 -0.60 6.50 -3.79
N THR A 587 0.16 7.38 -4.45
CA THR A 587 0.66 8.62 -3.87
C THR A 587 0.75 9.74 -4.90
N GLN A 588 0.72 10.97 -4.43
CA GLN A 588 0.96 12.17 -5.24
C GLN A 588 2.42 12.61 -5.15
N GLU A 589 3.14 12.20 -4.13
CA GLU A 589 4.54 12.56 -3.89
C GLU A 589 5.46 11.40 -4.24
N VAL A 590 6.43 11.64 -5.12
CA VAL A 590 7.44 10.63 -5.53
C VAL A 590 8.57 10.53 -4.51
N SER A 591 8.73 11.54 -3.66
CA SER A 591 9.82 11.67 -2.68
C SER A 591 9.43 11.28 -1.25
N SER A 592 8.24 10.76 -1.04
CA SER A 592 7.74 10.37 0.29
C SER A 592 7.95 8.88 0.61
#